data_efb80dd2e646ce4285554396480699eb
#
_entry.id   efb80dd2e646ce4285554396480699eb
#
_cell.length_a   1.000
_cell.length_b   1.000
_cell.length_c   1.000
_cell.angle_alpha   90.00
_cell.angle_beta   90.00
_cell.angle_gamma   90.00
#
_symmetry.space_group_name_H-M   'P 1'
#
loop_
_entity.id
_entity.type
_entity.pdbx_description
1 polymer ?
#
loop_
_entity_poly.entity_id
_entity_poly.type
_entity_poly.pdbx_seq_one_letter_code
_entity_poly.pdbx_strand_id
1 'polypeptide(L)'
;SESRRFTSADRALVESDIIEVLTLGLDIGSATSHVSISRLTMVRGHNRYTVSSTEVVYQSPVMKTPFGGEGRAFIVRTELESMIDDSLLKANVNRDDIESGVVILTGNALRRHNARQIADLLASFSGKFISISAGDRLESTMAAYGSGTVQESVGGDCLNVDIGGGTTKITRCVNGKVTELTAI
;
A
#
# COMPACT_ATOMS: atom_id res chain seq x y z
N SER A 1 25.91 -11.66 -7.26
CA SER A 1 24.80 -11.50 -8.23
C SER A 1 24.42 -10.05 -8.27
N GLU A 2 24.62 -9.38 -9.41
CA GLU A 2 24.24 -7.98 -9.59
C GLU A 2 22.70 -7.90 -9.69
N SER A 3 22.06 -7.31 -8.69
CA SER A 3 20.67 -6.90 -8.77
C SER A 3 20.58 -5.69 -9.71
N ARG A 4 19.98 -5.82 -10.87
CA ARG A 4 19.73 -4.68 -11.77
C ARG A 4 18.44 -3.99 -11.38
N ARG A 5 18.51 -2.67 -11.18
CA ARG A 5 17.38 -1.79 -10.87
C ARG A 5 16.52 -1.56 -12.11
N PHE A 6 15.19 -1.58 -11.94
CA PHE A 6 14.27 -1.15 -12.98
C PHE A 6 14.25 0.39 -13.06
N THR A 7 14.86 0.97 -14.08
CA THR A 7 14.65 2.37 -14.40
C THR A 7 13.75 2.49 -15.62
N SER A 8 12.90 3.52 -15.67
CA SER A 8 11.93 3.73 -16.75
C SER A 8 12.55 3.99 -18.12
N ALA A 9 13.86 4.25 -18.19
CA ALA A 9 14.60 4.59 -19.41
C ALA A 9 15.26 3.37 -20.09
N ASP A 10 15.61 2.31 -19.35
CA ASP A 10 16.28 1.13 -19.89
C ASP A 10 15.48 -0.14 -19.56
N ARG A 11 14.66 -0.57 -20.51
CA ARG A 11 14.05 -1.91 -20.48
C ARG A 11 15.08 -2.98 -20.84
N ALA A 12 16.14 -3.10 -20.05
CA ALA A 12 16.99 -4.27 -20.14
C ALA A 12 16.16 -5.48 -19.69
N LEU A 13 16.11 -6.51 -20.53
CA LEU A 13 15.55 -7.81 -20.14
C LEU A 13 16.31 -8.29 -18.90
N VAL A 14 15.63 -8.40 -17.77
CA VAL A 14 16.22 -8.96 -16.57
C VAL A 14 16.35 -10.46 -16.78
N GLU A 15 17.57 -10.93 -16.93
CA GLU A 15 17.85 -12.37 -17.09
C GLU A 15 17.93 -13.11 -15.75
N SER A 16 17.79 -12.42 -14.63
CA SER A 16 17.85 -13.02 -13.30
C SER A 16 16.56 -13.76 -12.96
N ASP A 17 16.67 -14.99 -12.50
CA ASP A 17 15.52 -15.77 -12.02
C ASP A 17 14.99 -15.26 -10.68
N ILE A 18 15.76 -14.47 -9.96
CA ILE A 18 15.41 -13.86 -8.67
C ILE A 18 15.71 -12.36 -8.75
N ILE A 19 14.76 -11.54 -8.40
CA ILE A 19 14.91 -10.10 -8.25
C ILE A 19 14.43 -9.65 -6.87
N GLU A 20 15.10 -8.65 -6.33
CA GLU A 20 14.66 -7.95 -5.12
C GLU A 20 14.18 -6.56 -5.51
N VAL A 21 13.03 -6.16 -4.97
CA VAL A 21 12.40 -4.86 -5.23
C VAL A 21 12.12 -4.21 -3.89
N LEU A 22 12.61 -2.99 -3.69
CA LEU A 22 12.29 -2.19 -2.53
C LEU A 22 11.03 -1.36 -2.82
N THR A 23 10.03 -1.52 -1.97
CA THR A 23 8.70 -0.92 -2.18
C THR A 23 8.29 -0.02 -1.02
N LEU A 24 7.50 1.01 -1.33
CA LEU A 24 6.88 1.87 -0.36
C LEU A 24 5.37 1.76 -0.45
N GLY A 25 4.73 1.44 0.67
CA GLY A 25 3.29 1.47 0.85
C GLY A 25 2.87 2.68 1.67
N LEU A 26 1.88 3.42 1.21
CA LEU A 26 1.29 4.54 1.91
C LEU A 26 -0.22 4.35 2.00
N ASP A 27 -0.72 4.23 3.22
CA ASP A 27 -2.15 4.24 3.51
C ASP A 27 -2.55 5.61 4.05
N ILE A 28 -3.52 6.25 3.42
CA ILE A 28 -4.07 7.55 3.80
C ILE A 28 -5.56 7.37 4.09
N GLY A 29 -5.85 7.19 5.37
CA GLY A 29 -7.22 7.00 5.84
C GLY A 29 -7.93 8.29 6.29
N SER A 30 -9.17 8.13 6.73
CA SER A 30 -10.02 9.24 7.21
C SER A 30 -9.48 9.95 8.45
N ALA A 31 -8.71 9.26 9.28
CA ALA A 31 -8.16 9.80 10.53
C ALA A 31 -6.66 9.62 10.65
N THR A 32 -6.13 8.52 10.14
CA THR A 32 -4.74 8.11 10.31
C THR A 32 -4.10 7.75 8.99
N SER A 33 -2.78 7.92 8.94
CA SER A 33 -1.92 7.52 7.81
C SER A 33 -0.77 6.66 8.31
N HIS A 34 -0.29 5.80 7.43
CA HIS A 34 0.74 4.83 7.74
C HIS A 34 1.69 4.62 6.55
N VAL A 35 2.99 4.55 6.82
CA VAL A 35 4.03 4.28 5.82
C VAL A 35 4.66 2.93 6.13
N SER A 36 4.82 2.10 5.10
CA SER A 36 5.51 0.82 5.18
C SER A 36 6.56 0.74 4.07
N ILE A 37 7.76 0.31 4.40
CA ILE A 37 8.84 0.04 3.44
C ILE A 37 9.13 -1.46 3.52
N SER A 38 9.05 -2.14 2.38
CA SER A 38 9.22 -3.59 2.31
C SER A 38 10.14 -3.99 1.17
N ARG A 39 10.91 -5.04 1.39
CA ARG A 39 11.69 -5.72 0.37
C ARG A 39 10.91 -6.94 -0.10
N LEU A 40 10.63 -6.98 -1.40
CA LEU A 40 9.99 -8.11 -2.06
C LEU A 40 11.04 -8.93 -2.79
N THR A 41 11.12 -10.21 -2.48
CA THR A 41 11.88 -11.16 -3.31
C THR A 41 10.91 -11.78 -4.30
N MET A 42 11.21 -11.65 -5.58
CA MET A 42 10.37 -12.15 -6.65
C MET A 42 11.14 -13.20 -7.45
N VAL A 43 10.48 -14.31 -7.74
CA VAL A 43 11.03 -15.41 -8.50
C VAL A 43 10.34 -15.49 -9.85
N ARG A 44 11.14 -15.69 -10.89
CA ARG A 44 10.65 -15.84 -12.26
C ARG A 44 9.91 -17.16 -12.43
N GLY A 45 8.63 -17.07 -12.73
CA GLY A 45 7.84 -18.19 -13.23
C GLY A 45 7.86 -18.26 -14.76
N HIS A 46 7.01 -19.09 -15.33
CA HIS A 46 7.00 -19.32 -16.79
C HIS A 46 6.77 -18.03 -17.59
N ASN A 47 5.85 -17.15 -17.18
CA ASN A 47 5.48 -15.93 -17.92
C ASN A 47 5.50 -14.65 -17.05
N ARG A 48 5.83 -14.74 -15.77
CA ARG A 48 5.79 -13.60 -14.85
C ARG A 48 6.65 -13.85 -13.62
N TYR A 49 7.04 -12.76 -12.96
CA TYR A 49 7.58 -12.84 -11.61
C TYR A 49 6.43 -12.97 -10.60
N THR A 50 6.66 -13.78 -9.57
CA THR A 50 5.78 -13.94 -8.43
C THR A 50 6.53 -13.64 -7.15
N VAL A 51 5.87 -12.97 -6.21
CA VAL A 51 6.47 -12.71 -4.89
C VAL A 51 6.63 -14.02 -4.15
N SER A 52 7.87 -14.34 -3.76
CA SER A 52 8.22 -15.53 -2.98
C SER A 52 8.37 -15.22 -1.50
N SER A 53 8.82 -14.00 -1.18
CA SER A 53 8.90 -13.54 0.22
C SER A 53 8.76 -12.01 0.30
N THR A 54 8.32 -11.55 1.47
CA THR A 54 8.20 -10.15 1.83
C THR A 54 8.88 -9.93 3.17
N GLU A 55 9.81 -8.99 3.22
CA GLU A 55 10.46 -8.53 4.43
C GLU A 55 10.02 -7.09 4.71
N VAL A 56 9.49 -6.83 5.91
CA VAL A 56 9.19 -5.46 6.34
C VAL A 56 10.49 -4.82 6.81
N VAL A 57 11.00 -3.86 6.04
CA VAL A 57 12.22 -3.11 6.37
C VAL A 57 11.92 -2.05 7.42
N TYR A 58 10.79 -1.37 7.27
CA TYR A 58 10.34 -0.34 8.20
C TYR A 58 8.82 -0.19 8.15
N GLN A 59 8.25 0.07 9.31
CA GLN A 59 6.85 0.40 9.47
C GLN A 59 6.72 1.62 10.38
N SER A 60 6.07 2.68 9.91
CA SER A 60 5.88 3.87 10.71
C SER A 60 4.93 3.60 11.87
N PRO A 61 5.02 4.35 12.97
CA PRO A 61 3.90 4.45 13.89
C PRO A 61 2.67 4.99 13.15
N VAL A 62 1.50 4.74 13.69
CA VAL A 62 0.25 5.33 13.18
C VAL A 62 0.29 6.83 13.40
N MET A 63 0.16 7.59 12.34
CA MET A 63 0.19 9.06 12.34
C MET A 63 -1.18 9.62 12.02
N LYS A 64 -1.47 10.85 12.45
CA LYS A 64 -2.71 11.52 12.01
C LYS A 64 -2.59 11.88 10.54
N THR A 65 -3.66 11.63 9.76
CA THR A 65 -3.72 12.13 8.38
C THR A 65 -3.65 13.66 8.38
N PRO A 66 -2.71 14.27 7.67
CA PRO A 66 -2.49 15.70 7.68
C PRO A 66 -3.55 16.43 6.86
N PHE A 67 -4.69 16.67 7.45
CA PHE A 67 -5.74 17.47 6.83
C PHE A 67 -5.59 18.95 7.19
N GLY A 68 -5.77 19.82 6.19
CA GLY A 68 -5.76 21.27 6.33
C GLY A 68 -7.03 21.94 5.84
N GLY A 69 -7.16 23.24 6.13
CA GLY A 69 -8.28 24.06 5.77
C GLY A 69 -9.50 23.91 6.69
N GLU A 70 -10.46 24.82 6.51
CA GLU A 70 -11.72 24.75 7.22
C GLU A 70 -12.49 23.48 6.84
N GLY A 71 -12.99 22.75 7.83
CA GLY A 71 -13.66 21.46 7.61
C GLY A 71 -12.71 20.35 7.12
N ARG A 72 -11.38 20.49 7.26
CA ARG A 72 -10.40 19.50 6.79
C ARG A 72 -10.52 19.26 5.28
N ALA A 73 -10.61 20.35 4.50
CA ALA A 73 -10.99 20.32 3.09
C ALA A 73 -9.98 19.61 2.18
N PHE A 74 -8.69 19.58 2.55
CA PHE A 74 -7.63 19.00 1.73
C PHE A 74 -6.58 18.26 2.60
N ILE A 75 -5.75 17.47 1.93
CA ILE A 75 -4.58 16.83 2.54
C ILE A 75 -3.40 17.77 2.38
N VAL A 76 -2.67 18.05 3.47
CA VAL A 76 -1.48 18.92 3.46
C VAL A 76 -0.30 18.15 2.86
N ARG A 77 0.02 18.50 1.61
CA ARG A 77 1.04 17.81 0.82
C ARG A 77 2.41 17.80 1.50
N THR A 78 2.85 18.95 2.01
CA THR A 78 4.18 19.10 2.63
C THR A 78 4.33 18.26 3.88
N GLU A 79 3.28 18.13 4.69
CA GLU A 79 3.29 17.26 5.86
C GLU A 79 3.33 15.78 5.46
N LEU A 80 2.62 15.40 4.40
CA LEU A 80 2.66 14.05 3.88
C LEU A 80 4.05 13.69 3.32
N GLU A 81 4.67 14.61 2.59
CA GLU A 81 6.06 14.45 2.10
C GLU A 81 7.04 14.29 3.27
N SER A 82 6.91 15.10 4.32
CA SER A 82 7.72 14.98 5.53
C SER A 82 7.55 13.63 6.22
N MET A 83 6.32 13.12 6.31
CA MET A 83 6.06 11.79 6.88
C MET A 83 6.77 10.67 6.12
N ILE A 84 6.81 10.78 4.79
CA ILE A 84 7.50 9.82 3.92
C ILE A 84 9.01 9.94 4.11
N ASP A 85 9.55 11.15 4.06
CA ASP A 85 10.99 11.40 4.18
C ASP A 85 11.53 10.97 5.56
N ASP A 86 10.79 11.25 6.63
CA ASP A 86 11.11 10.78 7.98
C ASP A 86 11.12 9.23 8.07
N SER A 87 10.19 8.58 7.36
CA SER A 87 10.12 7.13 7.31
C SER A 87 11.29 6.53 6.54
N LEU A 88 11.66 7.11 5.42
CA LEU A 88 12.82 6.73 4.63
C LEU A 88 14.13 6.90 5.43
N LEU A 89 14.27 8.03 6.11
CA LEU A 89 15.43 8.30 6.97
C LEU A 89 15.55 7.25 8.09
N LYS A 90 14.46 6.95 8.79
CA LYS A 90 14.44 5.94 9.86
C LYS A 90 14.70 4.52 9.36
N ALA A 91 14.28 4.23 8.14
CA ALA A 91 14.57 2.97 7.47
C ALA A 91 16.02 2.87 6.95
N ASN A 92 16.77 3.98 6.96
CA ASN A 92 18.08 4.11 6.31
C ASN A 92 18.01 3.74 4.81
N VAL A 93 16.99 4.23 4.13
CA VAL A 93 16.70 3.99 2.71
C VAL A 93 16.70 5.33 1.98
N ASN A 94 17.37 5.41 0.83
CA ASN A 94 17.28 6.59 -0.01
C ASN A 94 16.00 6.54 -0.85
N ARG A 95 15.46 7.72 -1.20
CA ARG A 95 14.28 7.83 -2.06
C ARG A 95 14.47 7.12 -3.40
N ASP A 96 15.65 7.22 -3.98
CA ASP A 96 16.00 6.62 -5.28
C ASP A 96 16.12 5.10 -5.23
N ASP A 97 16.23 4.52 -4.04
CA ASP A 97 16.25 3.06 -3.85
C ASP A 97 14.84 2.44 -3.91
N ILE A 98 13.79 3.27 -3.80
CA ILE A 98 12.41 2.81 -3.95
C ILE A 98 12.09 2.58 -5.42
N GLU A 99 11.87 1.33 -5.79
CA GLU A 99 11.65 0.94 -7.18
C GLU A 99 10.17 0.87 -7.56
N SER A 100 9.31 0.70 -6.58
CA SER A 100 7.86 0.63 -6.78
C SER A 100 7.12 1.02 -5.50
N GLY A 101 5.82 1.26 -5.62
CA GLY A 101 5.00 1.54 -4.45
C GLY A 101 3.52 1.53 -4.72
N VAL A 102 2.77 1.55 -3.64
CA VAL A 102 1.32 1.66 -3.66
C VAL A 102 0.86 2.75 -2.70
N VAL A 103 -0.07 3.54 -3.16
CA VAL A 103 -0.80 4.50 -2.35
C VAL A 103 -2.25 4.10 -2.31
N ILE A 104 -2.77 3.95 -1.11
CA ILE A 104 -4.17 3.65 -0.86
C ILE A 104 -4.79 4.89 -0.21
N LEU A 105 -5.83 5.41 -0.85
CA LEU A 105 -6.65 6.49 -0.30
C LEU A 105 -8.00 5.88 0.07
N THR A 106 -8.40 6.02 1.34
CA THR A 106 -9.63 5.43 1.86
C THR A 106 -10.54 6.44 2.54
N GLY A 107 -11.81 6.13 2.63
CA GLY A 107 -12.80 6.89 3.37
C GLY A 107 -12.85 8.38 2.99
N ASN A 108 -12.77 9.25 3.98
CA ASN A 108 -12.83 10.70 3.78
C ASN A 108 -11.62 11.27 3.01
N ALA A 109 -10.46 10.60 3.01
CA ALA A 109 -9.30 11.05 2.24
C ALA A 109 -9.59 11.06 0.74
N LEU A 110 -10.35 10.09 0.24
CA LEU A 110 -10.80 10.03 -1.16
C LEU A 110 -11.66 11.23 -1.62
N ARG A 111 -12.42 11.78 -0.70
CA ARG A 111 -13.38 12.86 -0.99
C ARG A 111 -12.75 14.25 -0.94
N ARG A 112 -11.44 14.35 -0.67
CA ARG A 112 -10.75 15.64 -0.58
C ARG A 112 -10.47 16.21 -1.96
N HIS A 113 -10.52 17.55 -2.07
CA HIS A 113 -10.32 18.26 -3.32
C HIS A 113 -8.99 17.94 -4.02
N ASN A 114 -7.95 17.63 -3.25
CA ASN A 114 -6.63 17.33 -3.78
C ASN A 114 -6.22 15.86 -3.71
N ALA A 115 -7.15 14.93 -3.45
CA ALA A 115 -6.84 13.49 -3.37
C ALA A 115 -6.12 12.98 -4.63
N ARG A 116 -6.57 13.41 -5.81
CA ARG A 116 -5.92 13.06 -7.08
C ARG A 116 -4.51 13.63 -7.19
N GLN A 117 -4.31 14.89 -6.76
CA GLN A 117 -2.99 15.51 -6.78
C GLN A 117 -2.00 14.81 -5.83
N ILE A 118 -2.48 14.27 -4.71
CA ILE A 118 -1.66 13.47 -3.80
C ILE A 118 -1.25 12.15 -4.47
N ALA A 119 -2.17 11.49 -5.16
CA ALA A 119 -1.85 10.30 -5.93
C ALA A 119 -0.82 10.57 -7.03
N ASP A 120 -0.97 11.68 -7.76
CA ASP A 120 -0.05 12.11 -8.82
C ASP A 120 1.34 12.50 -8.26
N LEU A 121 1.38 13.12 -7.07
CA LEU A 121 2.63 13.42 -6.39
C LEU A 121 3.45 12.15 -6.13
N LEU A 122 2.79 11.13 -5.63
CA LEU A 122 3.46 9.89 -5.27
C LEU A 122 3.87 9.08 -6.51
N ALA A 123 3.14 9.24 -7.61
CA ALA A 123 3.56 8.72 -8.91
C ALA A 123 4.85 9.40 -9.44
N SER A 124 5.20 10.59 -8.95
CA SER A 124 6.44 11.29 -9.29
C SER A 124 7.66 10.84 -8.50
N PHE A 125 7.49 10.04 -7.45
CA PHE A 125 8.59 9.30 -6.84
C PHE A 125 9.20 8.36 -7.89
N SER A 126 10.52 8.23 -7.86
CA SER A 126 11.30 7.42 -8.81
C SER A 126 10.81 5.97 -8.83
N GLY A 127 9.86 5.63 -9.62
CA GLY A 127 9.36 4.28 -9.67
C GLY A 127 7.92 4.20 -10.16
N LYS A 128 7.43 3.00 -10.30
CA LYS A 128 6.06 2.75 -10.73
C LYS A 128 5.17 2.68 -9.49
N PHE A 129 4.55 3.81 -9.16
CA PHE A 129 3.52 3.82 -8.11
C PHE A 129 2.15 3.49 -8.69
N ILE A 130 1.43 2.66 -7.95
CA ILE A 130 0.02 2.37 -8.22
C ILE A 130 -0.78 3.15 -7.18
N SER A 131 -1.63 4.04 -7.64
CA SER A 131 -2.61 4.72 -6.79
C SER A 131 -3.93 3.95 -6.82
N ILE A 132 -4.42 3.58 -5.65
CA ILE A 132 -5.67 2.87 -5.48
C ILE A 132 -6.64 3.75 -4.69
N SER A 133 -7.74 4.10 -5.32
CA SER A 133 -8.89 4.67 -4.64
C SER A 133 -9.78 3.53 -4.18
N ALA A 134 -9.63 3.13 -2.92
CA ALA A 134 -10.39 2.01 -2.38
C ALA A 134 -11.69 2.50 -1.76
N GLY A 135 -12.82 2.24 -2.42
CA GLY A 135 -14.12 2.27 -1.76
C GLY A 135 -14.25 1.10 -0.77
N ASP A 136 -15.23 1.17 0.12
CA ASP A 136 -15.41 0.22 1.23
C ASP A 136 -15.33 -1.25 0.81
N ARG A 137 -15.87 -1.56 -0.38
CA ARG A 137 -15.83 -2.93 -0.91
C ARG A 137 -14.42 -3.42 -1.24
N LEU A 138 -13.64 -2.59 -1.94
CA LEU A 138 -12.27 -2.95 -2.31
C LEU A 138 -11.38 -3.00 -1.07
N GLU A 139 -11.50 -2.02 -0.20
CA GLU A 139 -10.75 -1.94 1.06
C GLU A 139 -11.02 -3.17 1.94
N SER A 140 -12.29 -3.53 2.16
CA SER A 140 -12.68 -4.73 2.92
C SER A 140 -12.12 -6.02 2.30
N THR A 141 -12.16 -6.12 0.96
CA THR A 141 -11.62 -7.27 0.25
C THR A 141 -10.11 -7.36 0.41
N MET A 142 -9.39 -6.25 0.23
CA MET A 142 -7.94 -6.20 0.40
C MET A 142 -7.50 -6.52 1.83
N ALA A 143 -8.24 -6.01 2.83
CA ALA A 143 -8.00 -6.31 4.24
C ALA A 143 -8.16 -7.81 4.55
N ALA A 144 -9.17 -8.47 3.99
CA ALA A 144 -9.38 -9.91 4.17
C ALA A 144 -8.27 -10.77 3.53
N TYR A 145 -7.73 -10.32 2.38
CA TYR A 145 -6.55 -10.97 1.76
C TYR A 145 -5.27 -10.67 2.55
N GLY A 146 -5.05 -9.41 2.93
CA GLY A 146 -3.85 -8.97 3.63
C GLY A 146 -3.69 -9.54 5.04
N SER A 147 -4.80 -9.76 5.76
CA SER A 147 -4.83 -10.40 7.07
C SER A 147 -4.65 -11.92 7.01
N GLY A 148 -4.71 -12.53 5.82
CA GLY A 148 -4.70 -13.98 5.67
C GLY A 148 -6.05 -14.66 5.89
N THR A 149 -7.11 -13.91 6.25
CA THR A 149 -8.44 -14.49 6.56
C THR A 149 -9.00 -15.30 5.40
N VAL A 150 -8.77 -14.87 4.16
CA VAL A 150 -9.19 -15.63 2.97
C VAL A 150 -8.52 -17.00 2.93
N GLN A 151 -7.20 -17.05 3.21
CA GLN A 151 -6.45 -18.31 3.24
C GLN A 151 -6.90 -19.23 4.38
N GLU A 152 -7.10 -18.66 5.56
CA GLU A 152 -7.55 -19.41 6.75
C GLU A 152 -8.98 -19.96 6.58
N SER A 153 -9.79 -19.35 5.71
CA SER A 153 -11.15 -19.82 5.44
C SER A 153 -11.22 -21.04 4.51
N VAL A 154 -10.07 -21.56 4.05
CA VAL A 154 -10.06 -22.77 3.21
C VAL A 154 -10.55 -23.97 4.04
N GLY A 155 -11.68 -24.56 3.63
CA GLY A 155 -12.36 -25.63 4.36
C GLY A 155 -13.24 -25.16 5.53
N GLY A 156 -13.48 -23.85 5.66
CA GLY A 156 -14.27 -23.28 6.74
C GLY A 156 -14.87 -21.92 6.44
N ASP A 157 -15.28 -21.25 7.52
CA ASP A 157 -15.94 -19.95 7.53
C ASP A 157 -15.20 -19.04 8.53
N CYS A 158 -14.73 -17.89 8.07
CA CYS A 158 -13.98 -16.91 8.86
C CYS A 158 -14.53 -15.50 8.67
N LEU A 159 -14.37 -14.66 9.68
CA LEU A 159 -14.68 -13.24 9.63
C LEU A 159 -13.39 -12.43 9.76
N ASN A 160 -13.24 -11.45 8.86
CA ASN A 160 -12.28 -10.38 9.02
C ASN A 160 -13.02 -9.15 9.55
N VAL A 161 -12.55 -8.59 10.68
CA VAL A 161 -13.08 -7.35 11.25
C VAL A 161 -11.97 -6.32 11.24
N ASP A 162 -12.14 -5.30 10.41
CA ASP A 162 -11.22 -4.18 10.26
C ASP A 162 -11.84 -2.92 10.88
N ILE A 163 -11.23 -2.43 11.96
CA ILE A 163 -11.71 -1.28 12.71
C ILE A 163 -10.83 -0.07 12.39
N GLY A 164 -11.33 0.79 11.51
CA GLY A 164 -10.66 2.03 11.13
C GLY A 164 -11.07 3.23 11.98
N GLY A 165 -10.46 4.38 11.71
CA GLY A 165 -10.73 5.63 12.44
C GLY A 165 -12.08 6.29 12.13
N GLY A 166 -12.84 5.78 11.17
CA GLY A 166 -14.14 6.35 10.78
C GLY A 166 -15.17 5.32 10.35
N THR A 167 -14.78 4.08 10.14
CA THR A 167 -15.65 2.98 9.72
C THR A 167 -15.14 1.66 10.26
N THR A 168 -16.04 0.73 10.54
CA THR A 168 -15.69 -0.67 10.80
C THR A 168 -16.17 -1.52 9.63
N LYS A 169 -15.28 -2.35 9.09
CA LYS A 169 -15.57 -3.22 7.96
C LYS A 169 -15.57 -4.66 8.39
N ILE A 170 -16.59 -5.40 8.01
CA ILE A 170 -16.73 -6.80 8.34
C ILE A 170 -16.83 -7.59 7.03
N THR A 171 -15.95 -8.56 6.85
CA THR A 171 -15.87 -9.38 5.65
C THR A 171 -15.97 -10.84 6.04
N ARG A 172 -16.92 -11.56 5.46
CA ARG A 172 -17.06 -13.01 5.61
C ARG A 172 -16.33 -13.72 4.49
N CYS A 173 -15.50 -14.67 4.86
CA CYS A 173 -14.73 -15.50 3.95
C CYS A 173 -15.12 -16.95 4.12
N VAL A 174 -15.48 -17.64 3.05
CA VAL A 174 -15.89 -19.03 3.06
C VAL A 174 -15.15 -19.79 1.98
N ASN A 175 -14.53 -20.91 2.33
CA ASN A 175 -13.81 -21.77 1.40
C ASN A 175 -12.81 -21.02 0.50
N GLY A 176 -12.01 -20.12 1.07
CA GLY A 176 -10.99 -19.37 0.37
C GLY A 176 -11.53 -18.23 -0.50
N LYS A 177 -12.75 -17.75 -0.26
CA LYS A 177 -13.37 -16.66 -1.04
C LYS A 177 -14.09 -15.67 -0.14
N VAL A 178 -14.05 -14.40 -0.50
CA VAL A 178 -14.90 -13.37 0.09
C VAL A 178 -16.33 -13.58 -0.42
N THR A 179 -17.27 -13.77 0.49
CA THR A 179 -18.69 -14.03 0.17
C THR A 179 -19.60 -12.84 0.48
N GLU A 180 -19.36 -12.19 1.63
CA GLU A 180 -20.18 -11.08 2.10
C GLU A 180 -19.28 -10.02 2.71
N LEU A 181 -19.69 -8.76 2.61
CA LEU A 181 -19.01 -7.66 3.27
C LEU A 181 -20.00 -6.54 3.61
N THR A 182 -19.71 -5.85 4.70
CA THR A 182 -20.44 -4.65 5.13
C THR A 182 -19.50 -3.63 5.76
N ALA A 183 -19.89 -2.37 5.71
CA ALA A 183 -19.21 -1.26 6.40
C ALA A 183 -20.22 -0.50 7.24
N ILE A 184 -19.85 -0.17 8.49
CA ILE A 184 -20.66 0.56 9.47
C ILE A 184 -19.85 1.70 10.10
#